data_4f61448b3cda23fd6c67de6748e5effd
#
_entry.id   4f61448b3cda23fd6c67de6748e5effd
#
_cell.length_a   1.000
_cell.length_b   1.000
_cell.length_c   1.000
_cell.angle_alpha   90.00
_cell.angle_beta   90.00
_cell.angle_gamma   90.00
#
_symmetry.space_group_name_H-M   'P 1'
#
loop_
_entity.id
_entity.type
_entity.pdbx_description
1 polymer ?
#
loop_
_entity_poly.entity_id
_entity_poly.type
_entity_poly.pdbx_seq_one_letter_code
_entity_poly.pdbx_strand_id
1 'polypeptide(L)'
;SAVLAEAELELLDGITAGTTAASKVFTADSNNLTAISGAVVLTEDTLSFDATQDWDVRASPVAKVTLTANVTFDAPSNPTTGQYIAILCIQDAGGSNTIAWNAVFEFTGDEAPTATTTGARGDLFTFRYNGAKWLEVGRNLNLVLS
;
A
#
# COMPACT_ATOMS: atom_id res chain seq x y z
N SER A 1 5.26 15.77 35.37
CA SER A 1 6.36 15.04 34.71
C SER A 1 5.89 13.62 34.42
N ALA A 2 6.13 13.10 33.20
CA ALA A 2 5.89 11.70 32.90
C ALA A 2 6.87 10.85 33.69
N VAL A 3 6.37 9.82 34.38
CA VAL A 3 7.20 8.82 35.06
C VAL A 3 7.26 7.62 34.10
N LEU A 4 8.47 7.27 33.65
CA LEU A 4 8.68 6.05 32.86
C LEU A 4 8.61 4.85 33.81
N ALA A 5 7.81 3.87 33.47
CA ALA A 5 7.78 2.59 34.15
C ALA A 5 9.02 1.76 33.78
N GLU A 6 9.43 0.83 34.64
CA GLU A 6 10.55 -0.08 34.37
C GLU A 6 10.37 -0.82 33.03
N ALA A 7 9.17 -1.31 32.74
CA ALA A 7 8.85 -1.98 31.49
C ALA A 7 9.02 -1.11 30.22
N GLU A 8 8.90 0.21 30.35
CA GLU A 8 9.15 1.15 29.25
C GLU A 8 10.66 1.37 29.04
N LEU A 9 11.45 1.36 30.12
CA LEU A 9 12.92 1.43 30.06
C LEU A 9 13.52 0.17 29.46
N GLU A 10 12.95 -1.01 29.73
CA GLU A 10 13.36 -2.28 29.13
C GLU A 10 13.26 -2.31 27.61
N LEU A 11 12.35 -1.52 27.02
CA LEU A 11 12.26 -1.36 25.55
C LEU A 11 13.49 -0.66 24.96
N LEU A 12 14.23 0.10 25.75
CA LEU A 12 15.42 0.85 25.35
C LEU A 12 16.73 0.10 25.69
N ASP A 13 16.67 -0.86 26.62
CA ASP A 13 17.87 -1.57 27.06
C ASP A 13 18.42 -2.53 25.97
N GLY A 14 19.73 -2.52 25.81
CA GLY A 14 20.44 -3.41 24.88
C GLY A 14 20.19 -3.13 23.40
N ILE A 15 19.60 -1.98 23.03
CA ILE A 15 19.43 -1.62 21.62
C ILE A 15 20.74 -1.06 21.03
N THR A 16 20.96 -1.38 19.74
CA THR A 16 22.01 -0.75 18.93
C THR A 16 21.34 0.22 17.96
N ALA A 17 21.76 1.48 17.96
CA ALA A 17 21.19 2.49 17.06
C ALA A 17 21.29 2.04 15.60
N GLY A 18 20.21 2.21 14.84
CA GLY A 18 20.11 1.83 13.44
C GLY A 18 19.76 0.37 13.19
N THR A 19 19.61 -0.48 14.22
CA THR A 19 19.18 -1.88 14.05
C THR A 19 17.88 -2.16 14.79
N THR A 20 17.10 -3.10 14.24
CA THR A 20 15.87 -3.57 14.89
C THR A 20 16.15 -4.80 15.75
N ALA A 21 15.48 -4.89 16.89
CA ALA A 21 15.50 -6.05 17.77
C ALA A 21 14.08 -6.41 18.21
N ALA A 22 13.83 -7.68 18.49
CA ALA A 22 12.53 -8.15 18.96
C ALA A 22 12.14 -7.44 20.27
N SER A 23 10.89 -6.97 20.35
CA SER A 23 10.32 -6.28 21.51
C SER A 23 11.09 -5.01 21.94
N LYS A 24 11.80 -4.37 21.04
CA LYS A 24 12.53 -3.12 21.28
C LYS A 24 12.00 -1.97 20.42
N VAL A 25 12.33 -0.74 20.83
CA VAL A 25 11.97 0.45 20.05
C VAL A 25 12.73 0.50 18.74
N PHE A 26 12.13 1.17 17.78
CA PHE A 26 12.71 1.39 16.46
C PHE A 26 13.63 2.62 16.53
N THR A 27 14.90 2.47 16.22
CA THR A 27 15.90 3.57 16.28
C THR A 27 16.63 3.72 14.96
N ALA A 28 17.09 4.96 14.68
CA ALA A 28 17.99 5.26 13.58
C ALA A 28 19.42 5.46 14.09
N ASP A 29 20.41 5.23 13.22
CA ASP A 29 21.81 5.57 13.46
C ASP A 29 22.08 7.08 13.28
N SER A 30 23.34 7.50 13.39
CA SER A 30 23.76 8.88 13.19
C SER A 30 23.53 9.44 11.78
N ASN A 31 23.25 8.60 10.79
CA ASN A 31 22.95 8.96 9.40
C ASN A 31 21.44 8.90 9.09
N ASN A 32 20.59 8.76 10.12
CA ASN A 32 19.15 8.53 10.02
C ASN A 32 18.78 7.23 9.28
N LEU A 33 19.64 6.20 9.37
CA LEU A 33 19.39 4.90 8.80
C LEU A 33 18.93 3.91 9.86
N THR A 34 17.95 3.10 9.52
CA THR A 34 17.51 1.94 10.31
C THR A 34 17.61 0.68 9.46
N ALA A 35 18.44 -0.26 9.88
CA ALA A 35 18.53 -1.59 9.26
C ALA A 35 17.46 -2.51 9.86
N ILE A 36 16.60 -3.05 9.02
CA ILE A 36 15.60 -4.04 9.41
C ILE A 36 16.13 -5.41 9.01
N SER A 37 16.54 -6.21 9.98
CA SER A 37 17.14 -7.54 9.75
C SER A 37 16.09 -8.66 9.59
N GLY A 38 14.90 -8.32 9.16
CA GLY A 38 13.79 -9.25 8.96
C GLY A 38 12.85 -8.77 7.88
N ALA A 39 11.74 -9.49 7.68
CA ALA A 39 10.70 -9.07 6.77
C ALA A 39 9.98 -7.83 7.30
N VAL A 40 9.74 -6.86 6.43
CA VAL A 40 8.78 -5.78 6.67
C VAL A 40 7.43 -6.25 6.17
N VAL A 41 6.46 -6.40 7.07
CA VAL A 41 5.09 -6.77 6.73
C VAL A 41 4.23 -5.52 6.84
N LEU A 42 3.69 -5.06 5.71
CA LEU A 42 2.59 -4.10 5.69
C LEU A 42 1.29 -4.90 5.68
N THR A 43 0.44 -4.70 6.67
CA THR A 43 -0.85 -5.41 6.74
C THR A 43 -1.69 -5.06 5.53
N GLU A 44 -2.10 -6.08 4.77
CA GLU A 44 -3.03 -5.92 3.66
C GLU A 44 -4.45 -5.68 4.21
N ASP A 45 -5.09 -4.61 3.78
CA ASP A 45 -6.48 -4.32 4.09
C ASP A 45 -7.41 -4.76 2.94
N THR A 46 -8.65 -5.09 3.28
CA THR A 46 -9.69 -5.40 2.30
C THR A 46 -10.66 -4.22 2.24
N LEU A 47 -10.56 -3.44 1.16
CA LEU A 47 -11.47 -2.33 0.93
C LEU A 47 -12.86 -2.87 0.58
N SER A 48 -13.89 -2.28 1.19
CA SER A 48 -15.26 -2.49 0.73
C SER A 48 -15.42 -1.88 -0.66
N PHE A 49 -16.01 -2.63 -1.59
CA PHE A 49 -16.24 -2.13 -2.95
C PHE A 49 -17.18 -0.92 -2.94
N ASP A 50 -16.78 0.13 -3.66
CA ASP A 50 -17.61 1.25 -4.05
C ASP A 50 -17.36 1.56 -5.53
N ALA A 51 -18.40 2.00 -6.27
CA ALA A 51 -18.28 2.38 -7.69
C ALA A 51 -17.34 3.58 -7.89
N THR A 52 -17.24 4.47 -6.90
CA THR A 52 -16.19 5.48 -6.78
C THR A 52 -15.34 5.12 -5.56
N GLN A 53 -14.27 4.38 -5.79
CA GLN A 53 -13.49 3.75 -4.74
C GLN A 53 -12.63 4.75 -3.99
N ASP A 54 -12.99 5.01 -2.75
CA ASP A 54 -12.16 5.72 -1.79
C ASP A 54 -11.04 4.82 -1.26
N TRP A 55 -9.87 5.42 -1.03
CA TRP A 55 -8.72 4.73 -0.46
C TRP A 55 -7.89 5.64 0.45
N ASP A 56 -7.93 5.40 1.75
CA ASP A 56 -7.04 6.06 2.71
C ASP A 56 -5.69 5.33 2.74
N VAL A 57 -4.73 5.87 2.02
CA VAL A 57 -3.41 5.24 1.84
C VAL A 57 -2.50 5.35 3.07
N ARG A 58 -2.89 6.15 4.07
CA ARG A 58 -2.18 6.18 5.36
C ARG A 58 -2.61 4.99 6.22
N ALA A 59 -3.90 4.68 6.23
CA ALA A 59 -4.45 3.54 6.96
C ALA A 59 -4.11 2.21 6.27
N SER A 60 -4.19 2.17 4.95
CA SER A 60 -4.10 0.96 4.14
C SER A 60 -3.11 1.11 2.97
N PRO A 61 -1.80 1.21 3.23
CA PRO A 61 -0.79 1.36 2.16
C PRO A 61 -0.71 0.13 1.24
N VAL A 62 -1.11 -1.04 1.73
CA VAL A 62 -1.30 -2.27 0.95
C VAL A 62 -2.76 -2.68 1.08
N ALA A 63 -3.46 -2.80 -0.03
CA ALA A 63 -4.88 -3.08 -0.03
C ALA A 63 -5.28 -4.04 -1.16
N LYS A 64 -6.47 -4.63 -1.00
CA LYS A 64 -7.18 -5.35 -2.06
C LYS A 64 -8.63 -4.94 -2.10
N VAL A 65 -9.25 -5.08 -3.27
CA VAL A 65 -10.69 -4.87 -3.48
C VAL A 65 -11.21 -5.90 -4.48
N THR A 66 -12.38 -6.47 -4.20
CA THR A 66 -13.09 -7.31 -5.18
C THR A 66 -14.07 -6.44 -5.97
N LEU A 67 -13.91 -6.43 -7.28
CA LEU A 67 -14.73 -5.65 -8.19
C LEU A 67 -16.04 -6.41 -8.47
N THR A 68 -17.14 -5.89 -7.98
CA THR A 68 -18.50 -6.42 -8.21
C THR A 68 -19.26 -5.65 -9.29
N ALA A 69 -18.68 -4.54 -9.76
CA ALA A 69 -19.11 -3.72 -10.88
C ALA A 69 -17.92 -2.91 -11.42
N ASN A 70 -18.13 -2.09 -12.45
CA ASN A 70 -17.15 -1.12 -12.90
C ASN A 70 -16.79 -0.16 -11.77
N VAL A 71 -15.51 0.19 -11.66
CA VAL A 71 -14.98 1.05 -10.60
C VAL A 71 -14.23 2.24 -11.17
N THR A 72 -14.33 3.38 -10.50
CA THR A 72 -13.43 4.52 -10.67
C THR A 72 -12.66 4.73 -9.37
N PHE A 73 -11.35 4.57 -9.38
CA PHE A 73 -10.52 4.95 -8.23
C PHE A 73 -10.46 6.46 -8.14
N ASP A 74 -10.91 7.02 -7.02
CA ASP A 74 -10.77 8.45 -6.72
C ASP A 74 -9.35 8.76 -6.24
N ALA A 75 -9.07 10.05 -6.02
CA ALA A 75 -7.78 10.49 -5.48
C ALA A 75 -7.59 9.92 -4.06
N PRO A 76 -6.53 9.13 -3.80
CA PRO A 76 -6.30 8.59 -2.48
C PRO A 76 -6.16 9.68 -1.41
N SER A 77 -6.78 9.49 -0.27
CA SER A 77 -6.70 10.41 0.86
C SER A 77 -5.43 10.18 1.70
N ASN A 78 -5.00 11.24 2.40
CA ASN A 78 -3.86 11.25 3.33
C ASN A 78 -2.50 10.80 2.73
N PRO A 79 -2.14 11.20 1.49
CA PRO A 79 -0.85 10.83 0.92
C PRO A 79 0.32 11.53 1.61
N THR A 80 1.49 10.89 1.58
CA THR A 80 2.75 11.48 2.04
C THR A 80 3.80 11.37 0.93
N THR A 81 4.51 12.47 0.64
CA THR A 81 5.55 12.47 -0.41
C THR A 81 6.60 11.39 -0.15
N GLY A 82 6.89 10.58 -1.17
CA GLY A 82 7.79 9.44 -1.07
C GLY A 82 7.11 8.13 -0.68
N GLN A 83 5.83 8.15 -0.32
CA GLN A 83 5.08 6.95 0.04
C GLN A 83 4.92 6.00 -1.13
N TYR A 84 5.03 4.69 -0.86
CA TYR A 84 4.68 3.61 -1.77
C TYR A 84 3.38 2.96 -1.33
N ILE A 85 2.56 2.58 -2.30
CA ILE A 85 1.29 1.87 -2.09
C ILE A 85 1.13 0.74 -3.10
N ALA A 86 0.32 -0.26 -2.73
CA ALA A 86 -0.04 -1.36 -3.61
C ALA A 86 -1.52 -1.69 -3.48
N ILE A 87 -2.20 -1.95 -4.61
CA ILE A 87 -3.60 -2.38 -4.65
C ILE A 87 -3.76 -3.60 -5.54
N LEU A 88 -4.39 -4.64 -5.02
CA LEU A 88 -4.82 -5.82 -5.76
C LEU A 88 -6.31 -5.69 -6.09
N CYS A 89 -6.63 -5.48 -7.35
CA CYS A 89 -8.00 -5.45 -7.87
C CYS A 89 -8.39 -6.84 -8.34
N ILE A 90 -9.40 -7.45 -7.75
CA ILE A 90 -9.82 -8.82 -8.00
C ILE A 90 -11.16 -8.79 -8.72
N GLN A 91 -11.26 -9.41 -9.89
CA GLN A 91 -12.56 -9.63 -10.55
C GLN A 91 -13.41 -10.59 -9.72
N ASP A 92 -14.69 -10.31 -9.57
CA ASP A 92 -15.63 -11.30 -9.06
C ASP A 92 -15.72 -12.53 -9.97
N ALA A 93 -16.53 -13.51 -9.64
CA ALA A 93 -16.67 -14.72 -10.45
C ALA A 93 -17.21 -14.44 -11.86
N GLY A 94 -17.99 -13.37 -12.03
CA GLY A 94 -18.56 -12.95 -13.32
C GLY A 94 -17.55 -12.26 -14.23
N GLY A 95 -16.58 -11.56 -13.63
CA GLY A 95 -15.60 -10.74 -14.35
C GLY A 95 -16.23 -9.58 -15.11
N SER A 96 -15.54 -9.12 -16.16
CA SER A 96 -15.97 -8.04 -17.07
C SER A 96 -16.04 -6.64 -16.47
N ASN A 97 -15.60 -6.46 -15.22
CA ASN A 97 -15.57 -5.16 -14.57
C ASN A 97 -14.36 -4.35 -15.05
N THR A 98 -14.58 -3.08 -15.33
CA THR A 98 -13.55 -2.13 -15.80
C THR A 98 -13.02 -1.27 -14.65
N ILE A 99 -11.79 -0.79 -14.79
CA ILE A 99 -11.17 0.16 -13.85
C ILE A 99 -10.92 1.46 -14.58
N ALA A 100 -11.44 2.56 -14.03
CA ALA A 100 -11.06 3.91 -14.38
C ALA A 100 -10.23 4.53 -13.24
N TRP A 101 -9.35 5.47 -13.56
CA TRP A 101 -8.43 6.07 -12.61
C TRP A 101 -8.58 7.58 -12.58
N ASN A 102 -8.56 8.16 -11.38
CA ASN A 102 -8.47 9.62 -11.22
C ASN A 102 -7.17 10.13 -11.85
N ALA A 103 -7.18 11.37 -12.35
CA ALA A 103 -6.02 11.99 -13.00
C ALA A 103 -4.79 12.19 -12.09
N VAL A 104 -4.90 11.90 -10.78
CA VAL A 104 -3.74 11.89 -9.87
C VAL A 104 -2.87 10.65 -10.06
N PHE A 105 -3.38 9.58 -10.70
CA PHE A 105 -2.60 8.42 -11.07
C PHE A 105 -1.93 8.65 -12.43
N GLU A 106 -0.63 8.46 -12.48
CA GLU A 106 0.18 8.66 -13.67
C GLU A 106 0.79 7.33 -14.09
N PHE A 107 0.53 6.93 -15.32
CA PHE A 107 0.94 5.65 -15.88
C PHE A 107 2.05 5.80 -16.91
N THR A 108 2.80 4.74 -17.13
CA THR A 108 3.84 4.71 -18.15
C THR A 108 3.25 5.04 -19.53
N GLY A 109 3.80 6.07 -20.17
CA GLY A 109 3.35 6.53 -21.48
C GLY A 109 2.03 7.31 -21.46
N ASP A 110 1.59 7.78 -20.28
CA ASP A 110 0.31 8.50 -20.08
C ASP A 110 -0.90 7.64 -20.49
N GLU A 111 -0.78 6.30 -20.35
CA GLU A 111 -1.81 5.36 -20.78
C GLU A 111 -2.20 4.44 -19.62
N ALA A 112 -3.41 4.61 -19.11
CA ALA A 112 -3.95 3.75 -18.06
C ALA A 112 -4.12 2.31 -18.57
N PRO A 113 -3.79 1.30 -17.74
CA PRO A 113 -3.90 -0.11 -18.16
C PRO A 113 -5.35 -0.52 -18.36
N THR A 114 -5.58 -1.38 -19.36
CA THR A 114 -6.85 -2.10 -19.48
C THR A 114 -6.90 -3.19 -18.43
N ALA A 115 -7.92 -3.16 -17.57
CA ALA A 115 -8.12 -4.16 -16.55
C ALA A 115 -8.38 -5.55 -17.16
N THR A 116 -7.92 -6.60 -16.46
CA THR A 116 -8.29 -7.98 -16.75
C THR A 116 -9.78 -8.17 -16.54
N THR A 117 -10.46 -8.75 -17.52
CA THR A 117 -11.91 -8.97 -17.49
C THR A 117 -12.30 -10.42 -17.16
N THR A 118 -11.33 -11.33 -17.04
CA THR A 118 -11.58 -12.72 -16.66
C THR A 118 -11.97 -12.83 -15.19
N GLY A 119 -13.07 -13.50 -14.89
CA GLY A 119 -13.53 -13.71 -13.51
C GLY A 119 -12.50 -14.41 -12.62
N ALA A 120 -12.50 -14.09 -11.34
CA ALA A 120 -11.59 -14.60 -10.31
C ALA A 120 -10.08 -14.36 -10.60
N ARG A 121 -9.75 -13.44 -11.50
CA ARG A 121 -8.37 -12.98 -11.76
C ARG A 121 -8.11 -11.67 -11.04
N GLY A 122 -6.84 -11.41 -10.75
CA GLY A 122 -6.39 -10.17 -10.10
C GLY A 122 -5.42 -9.38 -10.94
N ASP A 123 -5.48 -8.06 -10.78
CA ASP A 123 -4.52 -7.10 -11.30
C ASP A 123 -3.87 -6.38 -10.11
N LEU A 124 -2.55 -6.44 -10.01
CA LEU A 124 -1.78 -5.78 -8.96
C LEU A 124 -1.12 -4.53 -9.53
N PHE A 125 -1.34 -3.39 -8.87
CA PHE A 125 -0.73 -2.11 -9.19
C PHE A 125 0.09 -1.58 -8.03
N THR A 126 1.23 -0.97 -8.32
CA THR A 126 2.09 -0.30 -7.34
C THR A 126 2.40 1.10 -7.78
N PHE A 127 2.35 2.04 -6.83
CA PHE A 127 2.59 3.46 -7.08
C PHE A 127 3.51 4.07 -6.03
N ARG A 128 4.16 5.20 -6.42
CA ARG A 128 4.91 6.08 -5.54
C ARG A 128 4.39 7.50 -5.65
N TYR A 129 4.10 8.14 -4.50
CA TYR A 129 3.66 9.53 -4.48
C TYR A 129 4.83 10.51 -4.58
N ASN A 130 4.75 11.49 -5.50
CA ASN A 130 5.78 12.50 -5.70
C ASN A 130 5.46 13.85 -5.04
N GLY A 131 4.32 13.95 -4.32
CA GLY A 131 3.80 15.18 -3.73
C GLY A 131 2.65 15.79 -4.53
N ALA A 132 2.42 15.34 -5.76
CA ALA A 132 1.32 15.81 -6.64
C ALA A 132 0.58 14.64 -7.30
N LYS A 133 1.31 13.62 -7.74
CA LYS A 133 0.79 12.46 -8.48
C LYS A 133 1.27 11.14 -7.89
N TRP A 134 0.49 10.10 -8.11
CA TRP A 134 0.83 8.71 -7.88
C TRP A 134 1.45 8.13 -9.15
N LEU A 135 2.78 8.04 -9.17
CA LEU A 135 3.53 7.51 -10.32
C LEU A 135 3.51 5.99 -10.28
N GLU A 136 3.14 5.36 -11.38
CA GLU A 136 3.21 3.91 -11.51
C GLU A 136 4.66 3.41 -11.34
N VAL A 137 4.86 2.46 -10.43
CA VAL A 137 6.12 1.75 -10.24
C VAL A 137 6.12 0.45 -11.02
N GLY A 138 4.95 -0.20 -11.09
CA GLY A 138 4.75 -1.41 -11.85
C GLY A 138 3.34 -1.96 -11.74
N ARG A 139 3.03 -2.88 -12.66
CA ARG A 139 1.75 -3.60 -12.70
C ARG A 139 1.98 -5.06 -13.08
N ASN A 140 1.13 -5.93 -12.55
CA ASN A 140 1.03 -7.33 -12.97
C ASN A 140 -0.46 -7.64 -13.21
N LEU A 141 -0.78 -7.98 -14.43
CA LEU A 141 -2.16 -8.22 -14.86
C LEU A 141 -2.45 -9.71 -15.00
N ASN A 142 -3.73 -10.06 -14.93
CA ASN A 142 -4.24 -11.41 -15.15
C ASN A 142 -3.63 -12.49 -14.21
N LEU A 143 -3.43 -12.13 -12.95
CA LEU A 143 -2.89 -13.04 -11.94
C LEU A 143 -3.90 -14.13 -11.58
N VAL A 144 -3.42 -15.36 -11.46
CA VAL A 144 -4.16 -16.49 -10.86
C VAL A 144 -3.96 -16.41 -9.35
N LEU A 145 -5.03 -16.26 -8.58
CA LEU A 145 -4.95 -16.02 -7.13
C LEU A 145 -5.20 -17.28 -6.29
N SER A 146 -5.57 -18.39 -6.90
CA SER A 146 -5.83 -19.69 -6.23
C SER A 146 -5.47 -20.83 -7.15
#